data_ff37e013a795f6a44799bc762d53055e
#
_entry.id   ff37e013a795f6a44799bc762d53055e
#
_cell.length_a   1.000
_cell.length_b   1.000
_cell.length_c   1.000
_cell.angle_alpha   90.00
_cell.angle_beta   90.00
_cell.angle_gamma   90.00
#
_symmetry.space_group_name_H-M   'P 1'
#
loop_
_entity.id
_entity.type
_entity.pdbx_description
1 polymer ?
#
loop_
_entity_poly.entity_id
_entity_poly.type
_entity_poly.pdbx_seq_one_letter_code
_entity_poly.pdbx_strand_id
1 'polypeptide(L)'
;IKVGDYIVVRNAGSGMPLILFNKSDGKFIRIIGKVGRGPDEYNFPAKDYYNTGKNIVYTYGYKPHEMKVFDITGSFMNSFSRPEIAEPSVKGGKISISFDTYLDDENYVSFIDNYTGAIKTKLVIFNKDTIKKTFPNYLKWGDKDLTKNRRPYFNTTYFIRWNNNLYFKEIFND
;
A
#
# COMPACT_ATOMS: atom_id res chain seq x y z
N ILE A 1 10.76 -8.69 4.67
CA ILE A 1 11.28 -7.41 4.14
C ILE A 1 12.42 -6.94 5.03
N LYS A 2 13.50 -6.47 4.42
CA LYS A 2 14.66 -5.91 5.14
C LYS A 2 14.38 -4.43 5.47
N VAL A 3 14.56 -4.06 6.75
CA VAL A 3 14.43 -2.67 7.21
C VAL A 3 15.64 -2.37 8.12
N GLY A 4 16.65 -1.67 7.60
CA GLY A 4 17.90 -1.44 8.32
C GLY A 4 18.58 -2.76 8.71
N ASP A 5 18.81 -2.94 10.02
CA ASP A 5 19.40 -4.14 10.61
C ASP A 5 18.37 -5.21 11.01
N TYR A 6 17.15 -5.06 10.54
CA TYR A 6 16.04 -5.93 10.87
C TYR A 6 15.44 -6.64 9.65
N ILE A 7 14.76 -7.73 9.94
CA ILE A 7 13.87 -8.44 9.01
C ILE A 7 12.48 -8.40 9.58
N VAL A 8 11.54 -7.80 8.85
CA VAL A 8 10.11 -7.83 9.19
C VAL A 8 9.46 -8.95 8.40
N VAL A 9 8.81 -9.84 9.11
CA VAL A 9 8.05 -10.96 8.56
C VAL A 9 6.57 -10.71 8.79
N ARG A 10 5.81 -10.78 7.70
CA ARG A 10 4.36 -10.84 7.75
C ARG A 10 3.91 -12.28 7.63
N ASN A 11 3.12 -12.76 8.54
CA ASN A 11 2.44 -14.03 8.37
C ASN A 11 1.15 -13.80 7.55
N ALA A 12 0.90 -14.64 6.54
CA ALA A 12 -0.20 -14.47 5.59
C ALA A 12 -1.60 -14.86 6.15
N GLY A 13 -1.69 -15.33 7.39
CA GLY A 13 -2.95 -15.68 8.03
C GLY A 13 -3.72 -14.49 8.60
N SER A 14 -5.05 -14.61 8.70
CA SER A 14 -5.88 -13.61 9.37
C SER A 14 -5.51 -13.48 10.85
N GLY A 15 -5.37 -12.25 11.34
CA GLY A 15 -5.03 -12.00 12.74
C GLY A 15 -3.55 -12.21 13.09
N MET A 16 -2.67 -12.38 12.11
CA MET A 16 -1.25 -12.60 12.36
C MET A 16 -0.48 -11.30 12.47
N PRO A 17 0.31 -11.13 13.53
CA PRO A 17 1.08 -9.91 13.74
C PRO A 17 2.27 -9.79 12.79
N LEU A 18 2.79 -8.57 12.69
CA LEU A 18 4.11 -8.32 12.12
C LEU A 18 5.19 -8.72 13.11
N ILE A 19 6.16 -9.48 12.66
CA ILE A 19 7.22 -10.04 13.52
C ILE A 19 8.56 -9.46 13.10
N LEU A 20 9.31 -8.98 14.08
CA LEU A 20 10.64 -8.41 13.91
C LEU A 20 11.71 -9.40 14.32
N PHE A 21 12.67 -9.60 13.44
CA PHE A 21 13.87 -10.41 13.68
C PHE A 21 15.13 -9.57 13.50
N ASN A 22 16.17 -9.92 14.23
CA ASN A 22 17.51 -9.40 13.99
C ASN A 22 18.07 -10.01 12.69
N LYS A 23 18.60 -9.15 11.81
CA LYS A 23 19.12 -9.59 10.52
C LYS A 23 20.42 -10.39 10.62
N SER A 24 21.26 -10.09 11.61
CA SER A 24 22.59 -10.69 11.73
C SER A 24 22.56 -12.14 12.20
N ASP A 25 21.62 -12.47 13.09
CA ASP A 25 21.54 -13.80 13.71
C ASP A 25 20.18 -14.50 13.59
N GLY A 26 19.21 -13.83 12.95
CA GLY A 26 17.86 -14.35 12.73
C GLY A 26 17.02 -14.49 14.01
N LYS A 27 17.46 -13.96 15.15
CA LYS A 27 16.70 -14.07 16.39
C LYS A 27 15.47 -13.22 16.39
N PHE A 28 14.40 -13.76 16.96
CA PHE A 28 13.18 -13.02 17.25
C PHE A 28 13.48 -11.86 18.20
N ILE A 29 12.94 -10.70 17.86
CA ILE A 29 13.06 -9.51 18.71
C ILE A 29 11.71 -9.22 19.36
N ARG A 30 10.67 -8.99 18.56
CA ARG A 30 9.33 -8.62 19.04
C ARG A 30 8.27 -8.69 17.97
N ILE A 31 7.05 -8.44 18.40
CA ILE A 31 5.90 -8.17 17.54
C ILE A 31 5.77 -6.64 17.38
N ILE A 32 5.48 -6.18 16.16
CA ILE A 32 5.22 -4.78 15.84
C ILE A 32 3.72 -4.54 15.92
N GLY A 33 3.30 -3.66 16.84
CA GLY A 33 1.91 -3.33 17.05
C GLY A 33 1.08 -4.52 17.55
N LYS A 34 -0.22 -4.39 17.47
CA LYS A 34 -1.18 -5.41 17.92
C LYS A 34 -2.37 -5.46 16.95
N VAL A 35 -2.88 -6.65 16.70
CA VAL A 35 -4.10 -6.82 15.89
C VAL A 35 -5.31 -6.56 16.76
N GLY A 36 -6.19 -5.65 16.33
CA GLY A 36 -7.40 -5.31 17.08
C GLY A 36 -8.05 -4.02 16.59
N ARG A 37 -8.91 -3.44 17.43
CA ARG A 37 -9.73 -2.26 17.11
C ARG A 37 -9.34 -1.02 17.91
N GLY A 38 -8.38 -1.13 18.81
CA GLY A 38 -7.91 -0.04 19.64
C GLY A 38 -7.17 1.06 18.86
N PRO A 39 -6.89 2.19 19.50
CA PRO A 39 -6.25 3.33 18.85
C PRO A 39 -4.85 3.01 18.33
N ASP A 40 -4.11 2.16 18.98
CA ASP A 40 -2.77 1.67 18.64
C ASP A 40 -2.77 0.26 18.02
N GLU A 41 -3.95 -0.28 17.69
CA GLU A 41 -4.13 -1.58 17.09
C GLU A 41 -4.44 -1.45 15.60
N TYR A 42 -3.99 -2.40 14.79
CA TYR A 42 -4.29 -2.46 13.37
C TYR A 42 -5.23 -3.63 13.04
N ASN A 43 -5.96 -3.51 11.92
CA ASN A 43 -6.96 -4.51 11.55
C ASN A 43 -6.30 -5.77 11.01
N PHE A 44 -5.81 -5.66 9.82
CA PHE A 44 -5.27 -6.80 9.08
C PHE A 44 -4.06 -6.33 8.30
N PRO A 45 -2.91 -6.99 8.43
CA PRO A 45 -1.74 -6.61 7.65
C PRO A 45 -1.90 -7.11 6.21
N ALA A 46 -2.95 -6.64 5.51
CA ALA A 46 -3.20 -7.05 4.14
C ALA A 46 -2.09 -6.61 3.20
N LYS A 47 -1.57 -5.41 3.44
CA LYS A 47 -0.39 -4.88 2.78
C LYS A 47 0.33 -4.01 3.80
N ASP A 48 1.54 -4.36 4.13
CA ASP A 48 2.38 -3.59 5.02
C ASP A 48 3.38 -2.82 4.18
N TYR A 49 3.52 -1.56 4.49
CA TYR A 49 4.43 -0.69 3.79
C TYR A 49 5.52 -0.25 4.74
N TYR A 50 6.73 -0.23 4.22
CA TYR A 50 7.92 0.05 5.02
C TYR A 50 8.65 1.24 4.42
N ASN A 51 8.95 2.22 5.25
CA ASN A 51 9.93 3.22 4.92
C ASN A 51 11.25 2.83 5.58
N THR A 52 12.15 2.27 4.79
CA THR A 52 13.42 1.74 5.30
C THR A 52 14.39 2.84 5.74
N GLY A 53 14.25 4.05 5.20
CA GLY A 53 15.07 5.19 5.60
C GLY A 53 14.69 5.75 6.98
N LYS A 54 13.41 5.67 7.34
CA LYS A 54 12.88 6.15 8.62
C LYS A 54 12.61 5.03 9.65
N ASN A 55 12.84 3.78 9.30
CA ASN A 55 12.49 2.63 10.15
C ASN A 55 11.02 2.64 10.60
N ILE A 56 10.12 2.94 9.68
CA ILE A 56 8.67 3.07 9.92
C ILE A 56 7.93 1.97 9.18
N VAL A 57 6.89 1.48 9.84
CA VAL A 57 5.95 0.49 9.31
C VAL A 57 4.56 1.10 9.22
N TYR A 58 3.93 0.95 8.07
CA TYR A 58 2.55 1.38 7.84
C TYR A 58 1.65 0.16 7.75
N THR A 59 0.50 0.21 8.42
CA THR A 59 -0.51 -0.85 8.38
C THR A 59 -1.90 -0.25 8.17
N TYR A 60 -2.87 -1.07 7.79
CA TYR A 60 -4.25 -0.63 7.75
C TYR A 60 -4.88 -0.64 9.16
N GLY A 61 -5.51 0.48 9.53
CA GLY A 61 -6.35 0.57 10.70
C GLY A 61 -7.68 -0.15 10.52
N TYR A 62 -8.47 -0.23 11.58
CA TYR A 62 -9.80 -0.84 11.54
C TYR A 62 -10.84 0.06 10.86
N LYS A 63 -10.71 1.38 11.00
CA LYS A 63 -11.61 2.32 10.33
C LYS A 63 -11.35 2.32 8.82
N PRO A 64 -12.39 2.46 8.00
CA PRO A 64 -12.21 2.62 6.57
C PRO A 64 -11.20 3.73 6.27
N HIS A 65 -10.32 3.46 5.32
CA HIS A 65 -9.30 4.43 4.85
C HIS A 65 -8.26 4.88 5.88
N GLU A 66 -8.22 4.26 7.07
CA GLU A 66 -7.23 4.58 8.10
C GLU A 66 -5.91 3.87 7.83
N MET A 67 -4.80 4.61 7.96
CA MET A 67 -3.46 4.07 8.07
C MET A 67 -2.93 4.28 9.47
N LYS A 68 -2.27 3.27 10.00
CA LYS A 68 -1.55 3.30 11.28
C LYS A 68 -0.06 3.30 11.01
N VAL A 69 0.67 4.07 11.79
CA VAL A 69 2.11 4.22 11.68
C VAL A 69 2.76 3.72 12.97
N PHE A 70 3.69 2.79 12.80
CA PHE A 70 4.50 2.26 13.90
C PHE A 70 5.98 2.51 13.59
N ASP A 71 6.77 2.76 14.61
CA ASP A 71 8.21 2.65 14.47
C ASP A 71 8.64 1.17 14.43
N ILE A 72 9.88 0.93 14.07
CA ILE A 72 10.41 -0.43 14.00
C ILE A 72 10.49 -1.10 15.38
N THR A 73 10.42 -0.35 16.45
CA THR A 73 10.37 -0.89 17.82
C THR A 73 8.98 -1.40 18.20
N GLY A 74 7.98 -1.17 17.34
CA GLY A 74 6.59 -1.58 17.55
C GLY A 74 5.74 -0.56 18.28
N SER A 75 6.29 0.63 18.56
CA SER A 75 5.54 1.70 19.19
C SER A 75 4.64 2.40 18.18
N PHE A 76 3.38 2.63 18.55
CA PHE A 76 2.45 3.41 17.75
C PHE A 76 2.88 4.88 17.73
N MET A 77 2.99 5.44 16.54
CA MET A 77 3.37 6.84 16.34
C MET A 77 2.15 7.73 16.10
N ASN A 78 1.36 7.41 15.08
CA ASN A 78 0.16 8.15 14.72
C ASN A 78 -0.75 7.35 13.78
N SER A 79 -1.89 7.93 13.45
CA SER A 79 -2.75 7.47 12.35
C SER A 79 -3.20 8.64 11.50
N PHE A 80 -3.54 8.35 10.24
CA PHE A 80 -4.09 9.32 9.31
C PHE A 80 -5.04 8.64 8.32
N SER A 81 -5.93 9.44 7.72
CA SER A 81 -6.83 8.94 6.69
C SER A 81 -6.12 8.91 5.34
N ARG A 82 -6.32 7.83 4.59
CA ARG A 82 -5.84 7.74 3.21
C ARG A 82 -6.56 8.78 2.36
N PRO A 83 -5.86 9.51 1.50
CA PRO A 83 -6.49 10.44 0.59
C PRO A 83 -7.37 9.70 -0.44
N GLU A 84 -8.32 10.43 -1.00
CA GLU A 84 -9.22 9.96 -2.05
C GLU A 84 -9.05 10.80 -3.30
N ILE A 85 -9.21 10.19 -4.47
CA ILE A 85 -9.31 10.89 -5.75
C ILE A 85 -10.74 10.82 -6.28
N ALA A 86 -11.16 11.88 -6.94
CA ALA A 86 -12.42 11.88 -7.70
C ALA A 86 -12.26 10.98 -8.92
N GLU A 87 -13.14 10.00 -9.05
CA GLU A 87 -13.18 9.08 -10.19
C GLU A 87 -14.65 8.76 -10.52
N PRO A 88 -15.28 9.57 -11.39
CA PRO A 88 -16.71 9.45 -11.70
C PRO A 88 -17.13 8.10 -12.29
N SER A 89 -16.17 7.35 -12.83
CA SER A 89 -16.42 6.03 -13.46
C SER A 89 -16.68 4.91 -12.47
N VAL A 90 -16.47 5.14 -11.17
CA VAL A 90 -16.72 4.14 -10.12
C VAL A 90 -17.94 4.51 -9.29
N LYS A 91 -18.58 3.49 -8.72
CA LYS A 91 -19.70 3.70 -7.78
C LYS A 91 -19.24 4.57 -6.61
N GLY A 92 -19.93 5.66 -6.37
CA GLY A 92 -19.59 6.64 -5.33
C GLY A 92 -18.67 7.77 -5.80
N GLY A 93 -18.18 7.73 -7.04
CA GLY A 93 -17.43 8.82 -7.67
C GLY A 93 -16.04 9.08 -7.09
N LYS A 94 -15.53 8.18 -6.23
CA LYS A 94 -14.25 8.33 -5.54
C LYS A 94 -13.51 7.00 -5.40
N ILE A 95 -12.19 7.05 -5.43
CA ILE A 95 -11.30 5.93 -5.13
C ILE A 95 -10.40 6.30 -3.96
N SER A 96 -10.36 5.46 -2.94
CA SER A 96 -9.38 5.57 -1.87
C SER A 96 -8.03 5.06 -2.33
N ILE A 97 -7.01 5.85 -2.10
CA ILE A 97 -5.66 5.56 -2.55
C ILE A 97 -5.00 4.57 -1.60
N SER A 98 -4.41 3.51 -2.15
CA SER A 98 -3.59 2.58 -1.40
C SER A 98 -2.18 3.14 -1.19
N PHE A 99 -1.49 2.68 -0.16
CA PHE A 99 -0.06 2.93 -0.01
C PHE A 99 0.69 1.76 -0.63
N ASP A 100 1.16 1.92 -1.85
CA ASP A 100 1.87 0.82 -2.52
C ASP A 100 3.37 0.89 -2.28
N THR A 101 3.93 2.10 -2.29
CA THR A 101 5.33 2.34 -1.90
C THR A 101 5.58 3.81 -1.56
N TYR A 102 6.67 4.11 -0.85
CA TYR A 102 7.12 5.49 -0.67
C TYR A 102 7.98 5.92 -1.88
N LEU A 103 7.84 7.17 -2.28
CA LEU A 103 8.69 7.79 -3.30
C LEU A 103 9.94 8.36 -2.65
N ASP A 104 9.73 9.16 -1.63
CA ASP A 104 10.74 9.80 -0.79
C ASP A 104 10.25 9.85 0.67
N ASP A 105 10.88 10.66 1.50
CA ASP A 105 10.59 10.76 2.93
C ASP A 105 9.20 11.27 3.26
N GLU A 106 8.54 11.98 2.34
CA GLU A 106 7.23 12.59 2.58
C GLU A 106 6.15 12.07 1.65
N ASN A 107 6.55 11.58 0.47
CA ASN A 107 5.64 11.24 -0.60
C ASN A 107 5.53 9.74 -0.83
N TYR A 108 4.35 9.34 -1.22
CA TYR A 108 3.97 7.97 -1.52
C TYR A 108 3.48 7.87 -2.96
N VAL A 109 3.56 6.67 -3.50
CA VAL A 109 2.99 6.34 -4.81
C VAL A 109 1.95 5.26 -4.61
N SER A 110 0.82 5.43 -5.29
CA SER A 110 -0.20 4.41 -5.42
C SER A 110 -0.47 4.09 -6.87
N PHE A 111 -0.69 2.82 -7.11
CA PHE A 111 -1.23 2.31 -8.35
C PHE A 111 -2.76 2.16 -8.23
N ILE A 112 -3.48 2.54 -9.28
CA ILE A 112 -4.93 2.38 -9.35
C ILE A 112 -5.26 1.27 -10.34
N ASP A 113 -5.82 0.19 -9.81
CA ASP A 113 -6.31 -0.93 -10.63
C ASP A 113 -7.49 -0.50 -11.50
N ASN A 114 -7.39 -0.73 -12.80
CA ASN A 114 -8.44 -0.40 -13.75
C ASN A 114 -9.29 -1.64 -14.09
N TYR A 115 -9.91 -2.23 -13.10
CA TYR A 115 -10.74 -3.43 -13.29
C TYR A 115 -12.05 -3.19 -14.06
N THR A 116 -12.50 -1.94 -14.17
CA THR A 116 -13.68 -1.57 -14.96
C THR A 116 -13.35 -1.22 -16.40
N GLY A 117 -12.08 -0.97 -16.72
CA GLY A 117 -11.66 -0.40 -18.01
C GLY A 117 -11.92 1.09 -18.16
N ALA A 118 -12.66 1.72 -17.24
CA ALA A 118 -13.12 3.10 -17.32
C ALA A 118 -12.31 4.07 -16.42
N ILE A 119 -11.46 3.55 -15.55
CA ILE A 119 -10.70 4.36 -14.60
C ILE A 119 -9.63 5.17 -15.34
N LYS A 120 -9.66 6.48 -15.16
CA LYS A 120 -8.81 7.42 -15.89
C LYS A 120 -7.44 7.65 -15.27
N THR A 121 -7.31 7.34 -13.99
CA THR A 121 -6.06 7.54 -13.24
C THR A 121 -5.29 6.23 -13.09
N LYS A 122 -4.01 6.24 -13.43
CA LYS A 122 -3.12 5.07 -13.33
C LYS A 122 -2.27 5.08 -12.08
N LEU A 123 -1.60 6.20 -11.81
CA LEU A 123 -0.72 6.39 -10.67
C LEU A 123 -1.05 7.70 -9.97
N VAL A 124 -0.81 7.71 -8.68
CA VAL A 124 -0.99 8.89 -7.83
C VAL A 124 0.24 9.07 -6.97
N ILE A 125 0.81 10.27 -6.98
CA ILE A 125 1.79 10.71 -5.99
C ILE A 125 1.05 11.57 -4.96
N PHE A 126 1.24 11.27 -3.70
CA PHE A 126 0.54 11.93 -2.60
C PHE A 126 1.37 11.91 -1.31
N ASN A 127 1.04 12.78 -0.39
CA ASN A 127 1.49 12.68 1.00
C ASN A 127 0.27 12.41 1.91
N LYS A 128 0.48 12.43 3.22
CA LYS A 128 -0.61 12.20 4.19
C LYS A 128 -1.79 13.17 4.06
N ASP A 129 -1.55 14.38 3.53
CA ASP A 129 -2.53 15.47 3.53
C ASP A 129 -3.14 15.72 2.15
N THR A 130 -2.37 15.55 1.08
CA THR A 130 -2.78 15.99 -0.27
C THR A 130 -2.30 15.07 -1.40
N ILE A 131 -3.06 15.11 -2.50
CA ILE A 131 -2.64 14.60 -3.79
C ILE A 131 -1.67 15.59 -4.42
N LYS A 132 -0.48 15.14 -4.76
CA LYS A 132 0.55 15.96 -5.40
C LYS A 132 0.49 15.87 -6.91
N LYS A 133 0.28 14.67 -7.46
CA LYS A 133 0.26 14.43 -8.89
C LYS A 133 -0.53 13.17 -9.22
N THR A 134 -1.27 13.23 -10.33
CA THR A 134 -1.91 12.08 -10.94
C THR A 134 -1.33 11.83 -12.31
N PHE A 135 -1.26 10.57 -12.71
CA PHE A 135 -0.85 10.14 -14.04
C PHE A 135 -2.01 9.45 -14.71
N PRO A 136 -2.33 9.80 -15.96
CA PRO A 136 -3.47 9.23 -16.65
C PRO A 136 -3.24 7.75 -16.98
N ASN A 137 -4.35 7.05 -17.05
CA ASN A 137 -4.37 5.68 -17.57
C ASN A 137 -4.59 5.74 -19.09
N TYR A 138 -3.58 5.37 -19.84
CA TYR A 138 -3.66 5.31 -21.30
C TYR A 138 -4.25 4.00 -21.83
N LEU A 139 -4.37 3.00 -20.99
CA LEU A 139 -4.96 1.71 -21.37
C LEU A 139 -6.47 1.83 -21.32
N LYS A 140 -7.05 2.02 -22.46
CA LYS A 140 -8.50 1.90 -22.65
C LYS A 140 -8.81 0.46 -23.05
N TRP A 141 -9.39 -0.27 -22.15
CA TRP A 141 -10.12 -1.48 -22.54
C TRP A 141 -11.35 -0.98 -23.29
N GLY A 142 -11.51 -1.32 -24.52
CA GLY A 142 -12.62 -0.80 -25.33
C GLY A 142 -13.98 -0.87 -24.59
N ASP A 143 -15.07 -0.40 -25.20
CA ASP A 143 -16.43 -0.26 -24.60
C ASP A 143 -17.06 -1.57 -24.05
N LYS A 144 -16.30 -2.61 -23.88
CA LYS A 144 -16.73 -3.88 -23.32
C LYS A 144 -16.73 -3.79 -21.79
N ASP A 145 -17.92 -3.86 -21.22
CA ASP A 145 -18.12 -4.04 -19.80
C ASP A 145 -17.47 -5.34 -19.31
N LEU A 146 -16.24 -5.23 -18.83
CA LEU A 146 -15.45 -6.36 -18.32
C LEU A 146 -16.00 -6.89 -17.00
N THR A 147 -16.92 -6.18 -16.36
CA THR A 147 -17.56 -6.66 -15.13
C THR A 147 -18.42 -7.89 -15.34
N LYS A 148 -18.89 -8.12 -16.56
CA LYS A 148 -19.69 -9.29 -16.93
C LYS A 148 -18.86 -10.53 -17.22
N ASN A 149 -17.63 -10.35 -17.67
CA ASN A 149 -16.69 -11.46 -17.89
C ASN A 149 -15.68 -11.46 -16.75
N ARG A 150 -16.01 -12.14 -15.67
CA ARG A 150 -15.21 -12.29 -14.43
C ARG A 150 -13.88 -13.04 -14.62
N ARG A 151 -13.13 -12.75 -15.64
CA ARG A 151 -11.71 -13.08 -15.66
C ARG A 151 -10.99 -11.82 -15.16
N PRO A 152 -10.57 -11.78 -13.90
CA PRO A 152 -9.67 -10.74 -13.49
C PRO A 152 -8.42 -10.87 -14.34
N TYR A 153 -8.21 -9.94 -15.24
CA TYR A 153 -6.89 -9.75 -15.80
C TYR A 153 -6.03 -9.33 -14.59
N PHE A 154 -5.34 -10.27 -14.00
CA PHE A 154 -4.39 -10.00 -12.94
C PHE A 154 -3.22 -9.26 -13.57
N ASN A 155 -3.34 -7.96 -13.63
CA ASN A 155 -2.21 -7.13 -13.92
C ASN A 155 -1.31 -7.20 -12.69
N THR A 156 -0.27 -7.97 -12.78
CA THR A 156 0.72 -7.97 -11.73
C THR A 156 1.56 -6.71 -11.87
N THR A 157 1.36 -5.80 -10.95
CA THR A 157 2.05 -4.52 -10.91
C THR A 157 3.14 -4.57 -9.87
N TYR A 158 4.32 -4.13 -10.23
CA TYR A 158 5.46 -4.06 -9.33
C TYR A 158 6.06 -2.67 -9.31
N PHE A 159 6.42 -2.24 -8.10
CA PHE A 159 7.35 -1.14 -7.90
C PHE A 159 8.73 -1.72 -7.58
N ILE A 160 9.73 -1.30 -8.33
CA ILE A 160 11.12 -1.74 -8.15
C ILE A 160 11.94 -0.49 -7.84
N ARG A 161 12.67 -0.51 -6.72
CA ARG A 161 13.60 0.55 -6.38
C ARG A 161 15.02 0.13 -6.77
N TRP A 162 15.66 0.95 -7.60
CA TRP A 162 17.02 0.74 -8.07
C TRP A 162 17.76 2.08 -8.20
N ASN A 163 18.95 2.20 -7.61
CA ASN A 163 19.78 3.42 -7.63
C ASN A 163 18.97 4.70 -7.31
N ASN A 164 18.22 4.71 -6.21
CA ASN A 164 17.33 5.79 -5.77
C ASN A 164 16.17 6.15 -6.72
N ASN A 165 16.03 5.46 -7.84
CA ASN A 165 14.89 5.60 -8.73
C ASN A 165 13.80 4.59 -8.39
N LEU A 166 12.56 4.98 -8.57
CA LEU A 166 11.40 4.11 -8.47
C LEU A 166 10.91 3.77 -9.87
N TYR A 167 10.94 2.49 -10.21
CA TYR A 167 10.45 1.96 -11.46
C TYR A 167 9.09 1.33 -11.26
N PHE A 168 8.19 1.60 -12.17
CA PHE A 168 6.88 0.99 -12.25
C PHE A 168 6.85 -0.01 -13.40
N LYS A 169 6.48 -1.25 -13.12
CA LYS A 169 6.31 -2.28 -14.13
C LYS A 169 4.92 -2.89 -14.03
N GLU A 170 4.24 -2.92 -15.14
CA GLU A 170 2.97 -3.62 -15.32
C GLU A 170 3.19 -4.80 -16.27
N ILE A 171 2.77 -5.98 -15.86
CA ILE A 171 2.80 -7.18 -16.69
C ILE A 171 1.38 -7.45 -17.13
N PHE A 172 1.17 -7.43 -18.43
CA PHE A 172 -0.07 -7.89 -19.05
C PHE A 172 0.07 -9.38 -19.29
N ASN A 173 -0.83 -10.17 -18.76
CA ASN A 173 -0.99 -11.57 -19.17
C ASN A 173 -1.98 -11.58 -20.33
N ASP A 174 -1.51 -11.89 -21.52
CA ASP A 174 -2.32 -12.15 -22.71
C ASP A 174 -3.20 -13.39 -22.55
#